data_c3b56ff317e210190c6b13a7611bc043
#
_entry.id   c3b56ff317e210190c6b13a7611bc043
#
_cell.length_a   1.000
_cell.length_b   1.000
_cell.length_c   1.000
_cell.angle_alpha   90.00
_cell.angle_beta   90.00
_cell.angle_gamma   90.00
#
_symmetry.space_group_name_H-M   'P 1'
#
loop_
_entity.id
_entity.type
_entity.pdbx_description
1 polymer ?
#
loop_
_entity_poly.entity_id
_entity_poly.type
_entity_poly.pdbx_seq_one_letter_code
_entity_poly.pdbx_strand_id
1 'polypeptide(L)'
;MKRNIVKLFCVLGLACGFTSCTDYLDKSPDSTVSAEQAFKNFTNFQGFIEEVYNCIPSKESNFWCTTFNWGEDEIMNTGLGDGHVTAHFDLGDYRHWYNDAQSFLHSDDLNPTKTDKFSHSLEHAWYCIRKCNLGLANLDLMTDCTQEEKNFIKGQLLFFRAWWHEELIAFFGGMPYVDTVLDGSQVLTLPRLSYQECAKKCAEDFRAAAD
;
A
#
# COMPACT_ATOMS: atom_id res chain seq x y z
N MET A 1 43.47 -33.52 -48.79
CA MET A 1 43.84 -32.42 -47.90
C MET A 1 42.71 -31.48 -47.59
N LYS A 2 41.87 -30.96 -48.48
CA LYS A 2 40.80 -30.00 -48.22
C LYS A 2 39.70 -30.51 -47.23
N ARG A 3 39.39 -31.80 -47.24
CA ARG A 3 38.34 -32.40 -46.39
C ARG A 3 38.69 -32.44 -44.86
N ASN A 4 40.02 -32.54 -44.58
CA ASN A 4 40.48 -32.60 -43.19
C ASN A 4 40.61 -31.18 -42.56
N ILE A 5 40.85 -30.16 -43.40
CA ILE A 5 40.91 -28.77 -42.98
C ILE A 5 39.54 -28.26 -42.56
N VAL A 6 38.49 -28.65 -43.32
CA VAL A 6 37.10 -28.27 -42.95
C VAL A 6 36.67 -28.92 -41.64
N LYS A 7 37.04 -30.16 -41.37
CA LYS A 7 36.76 -30.84 -40.09
C LYS A 7 37.50 -30.18 -38.92
N LEU A 8 38.73 -29.71 -39.12
CA LEU A 8 39.50 -29.02 -38.11
C LEU A 8 38.87 -27.66 -37.77
N PHE A 9 38.38 -26.92 -38.76
CA PHE A 9 37.66 -25.66 -38.56
C PHE A 9 36.34 -25.83 -37.86
N CYS A 10 35.57 -26.88 -38.12
CA CYS A 10 34.33 -27.18 -37.40
C CYS A 10 34.58 -27.55 -35.94
N VAL A 11 35.62 -28.26 -35.60
CA VAL A 11 35.98 -28.61 -34.22
C VAL A 11 36.48 -27.39 -33.44
N LEU A 12 37.27 -26.51 -34.06
CA LEU A 12 37.69 -25.25 -33.43
C LEU A 12 36.53 -24.29 -33.21
N GLY A 13 35.55 -24.24 -34.12
CA GLY A 13 34.36 -23.40 -33.98
C GLY A 13 33.41 -23.85 -32.84
N LEU A 14 33.34 -25.14 -32.52
CA LEU A 14 32.58 -25.66 -31.39
C LEU A 14 33.26 -25.45 -30.04
N ALA A 15 34.58 -25.34 -29.99
CA ALA A 15 35.33 -25.12 -28.74
C ALA A 15 35.25 -23.67 -28.21
N CYS A 16 34.93 -22.70 -29.08
CA CYS A 16 34.80 -21.28 -28.68
C CYS A 16 33.37 -20.92 -28.23
N GLY A 17 32.40 -21.83 -28.30
CA GLY A 17 30.96 -21.57 -27.99
C GLY A 17 30.57 -21.73 -26.52
N PHE A 18 31.48 -22.12 -25.61
CA PHE A 18 31.16 -22.40 -24.22
C PHE A 18 31.69 -21.39 -23.19
N THR A 19 32.18 -20.25 -23.61
CA THR A 19 32.32 -19.13 -22.66
C THR A 19 30.98 -18.42 -22.55
N SER A 20 30.01 -19.10 -21.98
CA SER A 20 28.76 -18.48 -21.50
C SER A 20 29.17 -17.47 -20.43
N CYS A 21 28.83 -16.20 -20.64
CA CYS A 21 28.98 -15.17 -19.64
C CYS A 21 28.01 -15.47 -18.45
N THR A 22 28.46 -16.29 -17.52
CA THR A 22 27.73 -16.54 -16.26
C THR A 22 27.68 -15.27 -15.43
N ASP A 23 28.67 -14.40 -15.52
CA ASP A 23 28.74 -13.12 -14.81
C ASP A 23 27.64 -12.09 -15.20
N TYR A 24 26.98 -12.28 -16.35
CA TYR A 24 25.91 -11.37 -16.76
C TYR A 24 24.58 -11.66 -16.05
N LEU A 25 24.36 -12.90 -15.66
CA LEU A 25 23.14 -13.32 -14.97
C LEU A 25 23.26 -13.21 -13.43
N ASP A 26 24.47 -13.13 -12.90
CA ASP A 26 24.74 -12.97 -11.48
C ASP A 26 24.82 -11.50 -11.02
N LYS A 27 24.63 -10.54 -11.92
CA LYS A 27 24.41 -9.15 -11.53
C LYS A 27 23.02 -9.04 -10.90
N SER A 28 22.98 -8.96 -9.58
CA SER A 28 21.84 -8.35 -8.90
C SER A 28 21.53 -7.03 -9.62
N PRO A 29 20.27 -6.70 -9.93
CA PRO A 29 19.95 -5.42 -10.53
C PRO A 29 20.54 -4.31 -9.67
N ASP A 30 21.45 -3.50 -10.19
CA ASP A 30 22.11 -2.38 -9.50
C ASP A 30 21.10 -1.30 -9.04
N SER A 31 19.80 -1.54 -9.22
CA SER A 31 18.70 -0.61 -8.91
C SER A 31 17.83 -1.03 -7.70
N THR A 32 18.11 -2.15 -7.04
CA THR A 32 17.40 -2.52 -5.81
C THR A 32 18.05 -1.82 -4.62
N VAL A 33 17.42 -0.74 -4.18
CA VAL A 33 17.76 -0.12 -2.89
C VAL A 33 17.52 -1.16 -1.80
N SER A 34 18.56 -1.53 -1.04
CA SER A 34 18.41 -2.48 0.07
C SER A 34 17.58 -1.85 1.20
N ALA A 35 16.97 -2.68 2.06
CA ALA A 35 16.22 -2.17 3.21
C ALA A 35 17.10 -1.29 4.10
N GLU A 36 18.38 -1.66 4.30
CA GLU A 36 19.34 -0.88 5.08
C GLU A 36 19.58 0.51 4.46
N GLN A 37 19.59 0.62 3.14
CA GLN A 37 19.74 1.91 2.46
C GLN A 37 18.44 2.72 2.50
N ALA A 38 17.30 2.06 2.31
CA ALA A 38 15.98 2.71 2.29
C ALA A 38 15.61 3.32 3.64
N PHE A 39 16.03 2.70 4.74
CA PHE A 39 15.65 3.11 6.10
C PHE A 39 16.79 3.76 6.91
N LYS A 40 17.96 4.00 6.30
CA LYS A 40 19.18 4.40 7.00
C LYS A 40 19.10 5.76 7.71
N ASN A 41 18.49 6.76 7.08
CA ASN A 41 18.44 8.13 7.54
C ASN A 41 17.05 8.74 7.38
N PHE A 42 16.87 9.93 7.97
CA PHE A 42 15.57 10.63 7.94
C PHE A 42 15.06 10.86 6.51
N THR A 43 15.88 11.36 5.62
CA THR A 43 15.45 11.70 4.25
C THR A 43 14.95 10.49 3.47
N ASN A 44 15.67 9.37 3.55
CA ASN A 44 15.29 8.15 2.87
C ASN A 44 14.01 7.54 3.47
N PHE A 45 13.93 7.51 4.80
CA PHE A 45 12.76 6.98 5.49
C PHE A 45 11.52 7.86 5.26
N GLN A 46 11.69 9.18 5.29
CA GLN A 46 10.60 10.12 4.97
C GLN A 46 10.10 9.91 3.55
N GLY A 47 10.98 9.72 2.57
CA GLY A 47 10.60 9.39 1.19
C GLY A 47 9.79 8.08 1.10
N PHE A 48 10.08 7.09 1.95
CA PHE A 48 9.27 5.88 2.04
C PHE A 48 7.85 6.17 2.58
N ILE A 49 7.71 7.09 3.54
CA ILE A 49 6.41 7.46 4.14
C ILE A 49 5.61 8.36 3.21
N GLU A 50 6.22 9.20 2.39
CA GLU A 50 5.53 10.12 1.47
C GLU A 50 4.53 9.41 0.55
N GLU A 51 4.77 8.16 0.23
CA GLU A 51 3.82 7.36 -0.53
C GLU A 51 2.50 7.12 0.22
N VAL A 52 2.54 7.04 1.56
CA VAL A 52 1.34 6.95 2.39
C VAL A 52 0.54 8.25 2.34
N TYR A 53 1.22 9.41 2.35
CA TYR A 53 0.57 10.71 2.14
C TYR A 53 -0.08 10.81 0.76
N ASN A 54 0.57 10.28 -0.26
CA ASN A 54 0.04 10.27 -1.62
C ASN A 54 -1.24 9.42 -1.77
N CYS A 55 -1.47 8.47 -0.89
CA CYS A 55 -2.67 7.63 -0.89
C CYS A 55 -3.87 8.28 -0.20
N ILE A 56 -3.70 9.42 0.50
CA ILE A 56 -4.80 10.10 1.18
C ILE A 56 -5.83 10.56 0.14
N PRO A 57 -7.09 10.10 0.22
CA PRO A 57 -8.11 10.50 -0.72
C PRO A 57 -8.45 11.99 -0.57
N SER A 58 -8.67 12.65 -1.68
CA SER A 58 -9.17 14.03 -1.66
C SER A 58 -10.67 14.01 -1.38
N LYS A 59 -11.04 14.36 -0.17
CA LYS A 59 -12.44 14.39 0.27
C LYS A 59 -13.27 15.53 -0.36
N GLU A 60 -12.62 16.46 -1.06
CA GLU A 60 -13.25 17.69 -1.55
C GLU A 60 -13.34 17.81 -3.09
N SER A 61 -12.49 17.12 -3.81
CA SER A 61 -12.27 17.46 -5.24
C SER A 61 -13.12 16.67 -6.21
N ASN A 62 -13.84 15.67 -5.76
CA ASN A 62 -14.70 14.88 -6.65
C ASN A 62 -16.10 14.70 -6.07
N PHE A 63 -17.00 15.61 -6.38
CA PHE A 63 -18.36 15.59 -5.87
C PHE A 63 -19.21 14.40 -6.37
N TRP A 64 -18.69 13.63 -7.34
CA TRP A 64 -19.35 12.45 -7.88
C TRP A 64 -19.16 11.20 -7.01
N CYS A 65 -18.00 11.04 -6.38
CA CYS A 65 -17.61 9.78 -5.76
C CYS A 65 -17.06 9.88 -4.34
N THR A 66 -16.70 11.07 -3.84
CA THR A 66 -15.83 11.18 -2.66
C THR A 66 -16.21 12.21 -1.62
N THR A 67 -17.35 12.86 -1.74
CA THR A 67 -17.77 13.77 -0.69
C THR A 67 -18.30 13.00 0.50
N PHE A 68 -17.66 13.18 1.65
CA PHE A 68 -18.01 12.55 2.93
C PHE A 68 -19.35 13.02 3.49
N ASN A 69 -19.90 14.10 2.95
CA ASN A 69 -21.21 14.64 3.34
C ASN A 69 -22.36 13.89 2.66
N TRP A 70 -22.11 12.77 2.08
CA TRP A 70 -23.09 12.00 1.36
C TRP A 70 -23.65 10.91 2.26
N GLY A 71 -24.95 10.80 2.33
CA GLY A 71 -25.65 9.92 3.26
C GLY A 71 -25.89 10.55 4.64
N GLU A 72 -25.61 11.86 4.78
CA GLU A 72 -25.99 12.62 5.97
C GLU A 72 -27.34 13.32 5.76
N ASP A 73 -28.02 13.64 6.85
CA ASP A 73 -29.37 14.21 6.83
C ASP A 73 -29.47 15.59 6.13
N GLU A 74 -28.34 16.28 5.95
CA GLU A 74 -28.28 17.61 5.35
C GLU A 74 -28.26 17.61 3.82
N ILE A 75 -27.90 16.51 3.19
CA ILE A 75 -27.76 16.44 1.73
C ILE A 75 -28.49 15.23 1.17
N MET A 76 -29.53 15.48 0.39
CA MET A 76 -30.18 14.46 -0.40
C MET A 76 -29.79 14.61 -1.87
N ASN A 77 -29.18 13.57 -2.44
CA ASN A 77 -28.92 13.51 -3.87
C ASN A 77 -30.12 12.97 -4.62
N THR A 78 -30.68 13.75 -5.53
CA THR A 78 -31.85 13.38 -6.34
C THR A 78 -31.47 12.71 -7.69
N GLY A 79 -30.20 12.61 -8.00
CA GLY A 79 -29.70 11.95 -9.22
C GLY A 79 -29.55 10.45 -9.04
N LEU A 80 -30.23 9.65 -9.83
CA LEU A 80 -30.13 8.19 -9.87
C LEU A 80 -29.13 7.69 -10.93
N GLY A 81 -28.04 8.40 -11.16
CA GLY A 81 -26.99 7.96 -12.10
C GLY A 81 -26.04 6.96 -11.41
N ASP A 82 -25.48 6.03 -12.16
CA ASP A 82 -24.58 4.97 -11.69
C ASP A 82 -23.31 5.47 -10.96
N GLY A 83 -23.02 6.76 -11.01
CA GLY A 83 -21.90 7.40 -10.30
C GLY A 83 -22.27 8.08 -8.98
N HIS A 84 -23.50 7.98 -8.52
CA HIS A 84 -23.94 8.67 -7.30
C HIS A 84 -23.91 7.75 -6.09
N VAL A 85 -22.78 7.65 -5.45
CA VAL A 85 -22.56 6.85 -4.21
C VAL A 85 -23.65 7.10 -3.15
N THR A 86 -24.08 8.35 -3.00
CA THR A 86 -25.13 8.74 -2.05
C THR A 86 -26.47 8.08 -2.33
N ALA A 87 -26.89 8.02 -3.58
CA ALA A 87 -28.19 7.43 -3.90
C ALA A 87 -28.19 5.94 -3.52
N HIS A 88 -27.08 5.24 -3.75
CA HIS A 88 -26.95 3.83 -3.35
C HIS A 88 -26.83 3.65 -1.84
N PHE A 89 -26.16 4.58 -1.15
CA PHE A 89 -26.07 4.57 0.30
C PHE A 89 -27.44 4.80 0.95
N ASP A 90 -28.18 5.82 0.52
CA ASP A 90 -29.51 6.16 1.02
C ASP A 90 -30.55 5.06 0.71
N LEU A 91 -30.39 4.35 -0.40
CA LEU A 91 -31.22 3.21 -0.76
C LEU A 91 -30.81 1.91 -0.06
N GLY A 92 -29.71 1.90 0.69
CA GLY A 92 -29.17 0.70 1.32
C GLY A 92 -28.58 -0.31 0.33
N ASP A 93 -28.28 0.10 -0.90
CA ASP A 93 -27.69 -0.75 -1.94
C ASP A 93 -26.16 -0.77 -1.82
N TYR A 94 -25.68 -1.30 -0.72
CA TYR A 94 -24.27 -1.38 -0.40
C TYR A 94 -23.46 -2.20 -1.40
N ARG A 95 -24.06 -3.25 -2.01
CA ARG A 95 -23.34 -4.12 -2.95
C ARG A 95 -23.06 -3.42 -4.27
N HIS A 96 -24.00 -2.64 -4.77
CA HIS A 96 -23.80 -1.85 -5.98
C HIS A 96 -22.69 -0.82 -5.76
N TRP A 97 -22.76 -0.11 -4.66
CA TRP A 97 -21.76 0.87 -4.25
C TRP A 97 -20.36 0.27 -4.05
N TYR A 98 -20.26 -0.94 -3.52
CA TYR A 98 -19.00 -1.65 -3.32
C TYR A 98 -18.37 -2.15 -4.63
N ASN A 99 -19.18 -2.62 -5.58
CA ASN A 99 -18.70 -3.27 -6.79
C ASN A 99 -18.64 -2.36 -8.03
N ASP A 100 -19.07 -1.12 -7.93
CA ASP A 100 -18.97 -0.19 -9.04
C ASP A 100 -17.49 0.17 -9.28
N ALA A 101 -17.05 0.10 -10.53
CA ALA A 101 -15.69 0.47 -10.93
C ALA A 101 -15.31 1.93 -10.61
N GLN A 102 -16.29 2.76 -10.32
CA GLN A 102 -16.11 4.13 -9.82
C GLN A 102 -16.36 4.24 -8.30
N SER A 103 -16.50 3.12 -7.62
CA SER A 103 -16.80 3.12 -6.21
C SER A 103 -15.58 3.63 -5.40
N PHE A 104 -15.89 4.49 -4.47
CA PHE A 104 -14.93 5.03 -3.52
C PHE A 104 -14.25 3.95 -2.67
N LEU A 105 -14.91 2.83 -2.42
CA LEU A 105 -14.39 1.81 -1.52
C LEU A 105 -13.53 0.75 -2.20
N HIS A 106 -13.88 0.34 -3.40
CA HIS A 106 -13.24 -0.81 -4.06
C HIS A 106 -13.11 -0.62 -5.57
N SER A 107 -12.02 -1.09 -6.14
CA SER A 107 -11.81 -1.24 -7.58
C SER A 107 -11.21 -2.60 -7.88
N ASP A 108 -11.56 -3.13 -9.03
CA ASP A 108 -10.89 -4.31 -9.60
C ASP A 108 -9.46 -4.01 -10.06
N ASP A 109 -9.07 -2.74 -10.14
CA ASP A 109 -7.72 -2.33 -10.45
C ASP A 109 -6.85 -2.28 -9.19
N LEU A 110 -6.21 -3.40 -8.92
CA LEU A 110 -5.35 -3.62 -7.74
C LEU A 110 -4.03 -2.85 -7.77
N ASN A 111 -3.89 -1.82 -8.60
CA ASN A 111 -2.67 -1.02 -8.62
C ASN A 111 -2.78 0.21 -7.71
N PRO A 112 -2.30 0.15 -6.46
CA PRO A 112 -2.39 1.25 -5.51
C PRO A 112 -1.51 2.45 -5.88
N THR A 113 -0.62 2.29 -6.88
CA THR A 113 0.26 3.36 -7.36
C THR A 113 -0.38 4.18 -8.47
N LYS A 114 -1.54 3.76 -8.99
CA LYS A 114 -2.29 4.61 -9.88
C LYS A 114 -2.74 5.87 -9.14
N THR A 115 -2.53 6.98 -9.78
CA THR A 115 -2.78 8.33 -9.29
C THR A 115 -4.26 8.67 -9.09
N ASP A 116 -5.13 7.69 -9.20
CA ASP A 116 -6.55 7.86 -8.92
C ASP A 116 -6.83 7.82 -7.42
N LYS A 117 -6.37 8.89 -6.76
CA LYS A 117 -6.48 9.12 -5.31
C LYS A 117 -7.93 9.30 -4.84
N PHE A 118 -8.88 9.28 -5.75
CA PHE A 118 -10.26 9.64 -5.47
C PHE A 118 -11.18 8.43 -5.33
N SER A 119 -10.73 7.30 -5.79
CA SER A 119 -11.46 6.05 -5.72
C SER A 119 -10.60 5.01 -5.00
N HIS A 120 -11.22 4.11 -4.25
CA HIS A 120 -10.57 2.89 -3.76
C HIS A 120 -9.88 2.98 -2.41
N SER A 121 -10.60 3.49 -1.42
CA SER A 121 -10.09 3.58 -0.04
C SER A 121 -9.66 2.24 0.55
N LEU A 122 -10.30 1.13 0.15
CA LEU A 122 -10.00 -0.18 0.70
C LEU A 122 -8.58 -0.66 0.36
N GLU A 123 -8.22 -0.60 -0.92
CA GLU A 123 -6.90 -1.03 -1.40
C GLU A 123 -5.79 -0.14 -0.85
N HIS A 124 -6.01 1.16 -0.89
CA HIS A 124 -5.07 2.14 -0.35
C HIS A 124 -4.87 1.96 1.15
N ALA A 125 -5.95 1.72 1.91
CA ALA A 125 -5.87 1.49 3.34
C ALA A 125 -4.98 0.29 3.67
N TRP A 126 -5.22 -0.86 3.05
CA TRP A 126 -4.41 -2.06 3.30
C TRP A 126 -2.95 -1.90 2.86
N TYR A 127 -2.73 -1.24 1.73
CA TYR A 127 -1.40 -0.90 1.27
C TYR A 127 -0.66 0.00 2.27
N CYS A 128 -1.31 1.06 2.75
CA CYS A 128 -0.72 2.00 3.69
C CYS A 128 -0.49 1.39 5.07
N ILE A 129 -1.43 0.60 5.57
CA ILE A 129 -1.26 -0.16 6.83
C ILE A 129 -0.04 -1.08 6.73
N ARG A 130 0.11 -1.81 5.61
CA ARG A 130 1.28 -2.64 5.39
C ARG A 130 2.57 -1.81 5.35
N LYS A 131 2.58 -0.67 4.66
CA LYS A 131 3.75 0.23 4.65
C LYS A 131 4.08 0.75 6.04
N CYS A 132 3.10 1.16 6.82
CA CYS A 132 3.31 1.59 8.20
C CYS A 132 3.94 0.48 9.05
N ASN A 133 3.42 -0.74 8.96
CA ASN A 133 3.98 -1.88 9.68
C ASN A 133 5.39 -2.23 9.23
N LEU A 134 5.68 -2.17 7.92
CA LEU A 134 7.04 -2.35 7.39
C LEU A 134 7.99 -1.27 7.92
N GLY A 135 7.56 -0.01 7.94
CA GLY A 135 8.34 1.08 8.50
C GLY A 135 8.65 0.85 9.98
N LEU A 136 7.63 0.54 10.79
CA LEU A 136 7.79 0.27 12.22
C LEU A 136 8.74 -0.92 12.49
N ALA A 137 8.62 -1.99 11.70
CA ALA A 137 9.50 -3.17 11.80
C ALA A 137 10.97 -2.88 11.43
N ASN A 138 11.22 -1.85 10.62
CA ASN A 138 12.57 -1.49 10.16
C ASN A 138 13.09 -0.19 10.82
N LEU A 139 12.43 0.32 11.84
CA LEU A 139 12.82 1.56 12.51
C LEU A 139 14.23 1.52 13.11
N ASP A 140 14.70 0.34 13.49
CA ASP A 140 16.05 0.14 14.04
C ASP A 140 17.17 0.24 12.98
N LEU A 141 16.83 0.12 11.70
CA LEU A 141 17.76 0.36 10.59
C LEU A 141 18.08 1.85 10.42
N MET A 142 17.31 2.75 11.03
CA MET A 142 17.54 4.19 11.04
C MET A 142 18.69 4.53 12.00
N THR A 143 19.91 4.35 11.52
CA THR A 143 21.16 4.51 12.32
C THR A 143 21.85 5.85 12.11
N ASP A 144 21.56 6.54 11.00
CA ASP A 144 22.13 7.85 10.65
C ASP A 144 21.06 8.93 10.84
N CYS A 145 20.69 9.17 12.11
CA CYS A 145 19.63 10.10 12.48
C CYS A 145 19.75 10.51 13.94
N THR A 146 19.08 11.60 14.30
CA THR A 146 18.85 11.99 15.70
C THR A 146 17.68 11.18 16.29
N GLN A 147 17.60 11.14 17.61
CA GLN A 147 16.47 10.50 18.30
C GLN A 147 15.14 11.22 18.02
N GLU A 148 15.18 12.53 17.85
CA GLU A 148 13.99 13.33 17.48
C GLU A 148 13.47 12.95 16.08
N GLU A 149 14.35 12.85 15.09
CA GLU A 149 13.99 12.38 13.75
C GLU A 149 13.41 10.96 13.77
N LYS A 150 14.01 10.07 14.57
CA LYS A 150 13.50 8.70 14.71
C LYS A 150 12.10 8.67 15.35
N ASN A 151 11.88 9.49 16.38
CA ASN A 151 10.58 9.62 17.03
C ASN A 151 9.55 10.22 16.07
N PHE A 152 9.93 11.22 15.28
CA PHE A 152 9.05 11.83 14.29
C PHE A 152 8.61 10.82 13.21
N ILE A 153 9.53 10.01 12.69
CA ILE A 153 9.21 8.93 11.75
C ILE A 153 8.26 7.92 12.39
N LYS A 154 8.56 7.47 13.62
CA LYS A 154 7.71 6.54 14.36
C LYS A 154 6.30 7.10 14.56
N GLY A 155 6.20 8.38 14.95
CA GLY A 155 4.92 9.07 15.14
C GLY A 155 4.07 9.09 13.87
N GLN A 156 4.65 9.44 12.72
CA GLN A 156 3.96 9.41 11.44
C GLN A 156 3.42 8.00 11.10
N LEU A 157 4.25 6.97 11.28
CA LEU A 157 3.87 5.59 10.97
C LEU A 157 2.70 5.10 11.85
N LEU A 158 2.74 5.39 13.14
CA LEU A 158 1.66 5.05 14.07
C LEU A 158 0.39 5.83 13.77
N PHE A 159 0.50 7.13 13.49
CA PHE A 159 -0.62 7.99 13.11
C PHE A 159 -1.33 7.45 11.87
N PHE A 160 -0.60 7.19 10.79
CA PHE A 160 -1.21 6.69 9.55
C PHE A 160 -1.75 5.27 9.68
N ARG A 161 -1.13 4.42 10.48
CA ARG A 161 -1.68 3.09 10.74
C ARG A 161 -3.04 3.18 11.42
N ALA A 162 -3.17 4.04 12.42
CA ALA A 162 -4.44 4.29 13.11
C ALA A 162 -5.48 4.93 12.17
N TRP A 163 -5.08 5.96 11.42
CA TRP A 163 -5.95 6.70 10.52
C TRP A 163 -6.56 5.81 9.42
N TRP A 164 -5.73 4.96 8.81
CA TRP A 164 -6.23 4.04 7.79
C TRP A 164 -7.13 2.93 8.35
N HIS A 165 -6.90 2.47 9.56
CA HIS A 165 -7.84 1.56 10.22
C HIS A 165 -9.14 2.26 10.59
N GLU A 166 -9.08 3.50 11.02
CA GLU A 166 -10.26 4.31 11.33
C GLU A 166 -11.11 4.56 10.08
N GLU A 167 -10.50 4.92 8.96
CA GLU A 167 -11.19 5.02 7.68
C GLU A 167 -11.89 3.69 7.30
N LEU A 168 -11.23 2.56 7.50
CA LEU A 168 -11.84 1.25 7.22
C LEU A 168 -13.03 0.95 8.13
N ILE A 169 -12.90 1.17 9.43
CA ILE A 169 -14.00 0.83 10.37
C ILE A 169 -15.18 1.81 10.25
N ALA A 170 -14.98 3.02 9.74
CA ALA A 170 -16.06 3.95 9.44
C ALA A 170 -17.05 3.38 8.42
N PHE A 171 -16.56 2.65 7.42
CA PHE A 171 -17.40 2.07 6.38
C PHE A 171 -17.79 0.61 6.65
N PHE A 172 -16.88 -0.19 7.19
CA PHE A 172 -17.05 -1.65 7.30
C PHE A 172 -17.36 -2.13 8.72
N GLY A 173 -17.36 -1.25 9.70
CA GLY A 173 -17.47 -1.64 11.11
C GLY A 173 -16.23 -2.37 11.60
N GLY A 174 -16.37 -3.31 12.52
CA GLY A 174 -15.22 -4.05 13.04
C GLY A 174 -14.50 -4.84 11.97
N MET A 175 -13.17 -4.87 12.04
CA MET A 175 -12.27 -5.51 11.07
C MET A 175 -11.06 -6.14 11.80
N PRO A 176 -10.25 -6.98 11.13
CA PRO A 176 -8.93 -7.33 11.66
C PRO A 176 -8.07 -6.08 11.84
N TYR A 177 -7.52 -5.86 13.03
CA TYR A 177 -6.54 -4.80 13.26
C TYR A 177 -5.14 -5.34 13.00
N VAL A 178 -4.50 -4.85 11.94
CA VAL A 178 -3.20 -5.34 11.46
C VAL A 178 -2.11 -4.41 11.96
N ASP A 179 -1.43 -4.82 13.03
CA ASP A 179 -0.38 -4.05 13.71
C ASP A 179 1.04 -4.62 13.51
N THR A 180 1.16 -5.64 12.67
CA THR A 180 2.43 -6.30 12.33
C THR A 180 2.56 -6.54 10.83
N VAL A 181 3.77 -6.83 10.37
CA VAL A 181 3.99 -7.29 9.00
C VAL A 181 3.51 -8.73 8.86
N LEU A 182 2.49 -8.93 8.04
CA LEU A 182 1.94 -10.26 7.78
C LEU A 182 2.59 -10.90 6.55
N ASP A 183 2.86 -12.19 6.62
CA ASP A 183 3.10 -13.01 5.43
C ASP A 183 1.76 -13.48 4.82
N GLY A 184 1.81 -14.01 3.60
CA GLY A 184 0.60 -14.42 2.88
C GLY A 184 -0.22 -15.54 3.56
N SER A 185 0.37 -16.28 4.51
CA SER A 185 -0.30 -17.36 5.25
C SER A 185 -1.09 -16.83 6.46
N GLN A 186 -0.63 -15.73 7.05
CA GLN A 186 -1.22 -15.15 8.27
C GLN A 186 -2.50 -14.38 8.03
N VAL A 187 -2.67 -13.79 6.83
CA VAL A 187 -3.84 -12.96 6.48
C VAL A 187 -5.16 -13.72 6.66
N LEU A 188 -5.20 -14.99 6.34
CA LEU A 188 -6.40 -15.81 6.42
C LEU A 188 -6.79 -16.23 7.84
N THR A 189 -5.94 -16.03 8.83
CA THR A 189 -6.16 -16.49 10.21
C THR A 189 -6.50 -15.35 11.18
N LEU A 190 -6.42 -14.10 10.75
CA LEU A 190 -6.72 -12.95 11.61
C LEU A 190 -8.23 -12.86 11.91
N PRO A 191 -8.62 -12.82 13.19
CA PRO A 191 -10.01 -12.67 13.56
C PRO A 191 -10.52 -11.26 13.26
N ARG A 192 -11.80 -11.17 12.92
CA ARG A 192 -12.49 -9.90 12.88
C ARG A 192 -12.75 -9.42 14.30
N LEU A 193 -12.29 -8.22 14.63
CA LEU A 193 -12.57 -7.57 15.91
C LEU A 193 -13.93 -6.84 15.85
N SER A 194 -14.47 -6.51 17.00
CA SER A 194 -15.62 -5.59 17.08
C SER A 194 -15.20 -4.16 16.71
N TYR A 195 -16.15 -3.31 16.33
CA TYR A 195 -15.91 -1.89 16.09
C TYR A 195 -15.23 -1.21 17.30
N GLN A 196 -15.71 -1.49 18.51
CA GLN A 196 -15.17 -0.90 19.74
C GLN A 196 -13.71 -1.30 19.99
N GLU A 197 -13.36 -2.56 19.74
CA GLU A 197 -11.99 -3.03 19.89
C GLU A 197 -11.05 -2.39 18.86
N CYS A 198 -11.51 -2.25 17.61
CA CYS A 198 -10.75 -1.54 16.57
C CYS A 198 -10.57 -0.07 16.92
N ALA A 199 -11.63 0.63 17.30
CA ALA A 199 -11.57 2.04 17.68
C ALA A 199 -10.64 2.28 18.89
N LYS A 200 -10.62 1.36 19.85
CA LYS A 200 -9.69 1.41 20.97
C LYS A 200 -8.23 1.28 20.50
N LYS A 201 -7.93 0.34 19.60
CA LYS A 201 -6.59 0.17 19.04
C LYS A 201 -6.16 1.39 18.21
N CYS A 202 -7.06 2.00 17.43
CA CYS A 202 -6.78 3.26 16.75
C CYS A 202 -6.41 4.36 17.75
N ALA A 203 -7.17 4.52 18.82
CA ALA A 203 -6.90 5.51 19.87
C ALA A 203 -5.57 5.27 20.60
N GLU A 204 -5.18 4.00 20.80
CA GLU A 204 -3.89 3.62 21.38
C GLU A 204 -2.73 4.03 20.44
N ASP A 205 -2.83 3.75 19.15
CA ASP A 205 -1.83 4.14 18.15
C ASP A 205 -1.75 5.67 17.99
N PHE A 206 -2.89 6.39 17.93
CA PHE A 206 -2.88 7.86 17.89
C PHE A 206 -2.22 8.49 19.12
N ARG A 207 -2.46 7.92 20.29
CA ARG A 207 -1.79 8.39 21.52
C ARG A 207 -0.29 8.13 21.45
N ALA A 208 0.12 6.93 21.08
CA ALA A 208 1.53 6.59 20.95
C ALA A 208 2.23 7.37 19.82
N ALA A 209 1.49 7.91 18.87
CA ALA A 209 2.02 8.80 17.84
C ALA A 209 2.23 10.23 18.35
N ALA A 210 1.47 10.66 19.36
CA ALA A 210 1.56 12.00 19.97
C ALA A 210 2.63 12.11 21.05
N ASP A 211 3.01 10.99 21.69
CA ASP A 211 4.03 10.87 22.74
C ASP A 211 5.46 10.81 22.16
#